data_ddf6df4a646e052fea2298a09246dc51
#
_entry.id   ddf6df4a646e052fea2298a09246dc51
#
_cell.length_a   1.000
_cell.length_b   1.000
_cell.length_c   1.000
_cell.angle_alpha   90.00
_cell.angle_beta   90.00
_cell.angle_gamma   90.00
#
_symmetry.space_group_name_H-M   'P 1'
#
loop_
_entity.id
_entity.type
_entity.pdbx_description
1 polymer ?
#
loop_
_entity_poly.entity_id
_entity_poly.type
_entity_poly.pdbx_seq_one_letter_code
_entity_poly.pdbx_strand_id
1 'polypeptide(L)'
;MGARSLDYILIAVTAGAVLALIFLARAEPDSHGVALPMHGVNDRSRWQTIYSLAERGTYNIDETPWPETIDRVRMHGHFYSSKPPLLETLLAGEYLLLKKLSFGHLSFRNSPETVIRTMVALANLVPLVIFLGLFSRLLDRLAPDRWIRAYAMAAAALGTFLTGFSITLNNHTIAACSFFFALYPAFLIWCEARRNWWLFAVAGFFAAFAAVNEFPALAFLVVLGAALARKARRQTLTWFLPFALLPIAGHFVTNYLVTGDLSPAYAHKSAYVYPGSYWLSDPASGRLVGSEVDAATGKSTGQPGKGIDNMYESWPIYLFNMLVGHHGIFSLSPIFILTLLGVWRCLRSPHHPLRGFAVLAAFLTLVLLVFYTFFAGQRNYGGMCCGLRWFFWLIPLWLMLLPEGLRKRSGRRWFRGMALALLLVSAVSTFYCARNPWTRPWIQQYLYYKGWIKY
;
A
#
# COMPACT_ATOMS: atom_id res chain seq x y z
N MET A 1 26.39 21.19 -8.97
CA MET A 1 25.26 20.29 -9.23
C MET A 1 23.97 21.08 -9.26
N GLY A 2 23.16 20.96 -10.30
CA GLY A 2 21.83 21.55 -10.37
C GLY A 2 20.88 20.92 -9.32
N ALA A 3 19.83 21.63 -8.91
CA ALA A 3 18.91 21.13 -7.89
C ALA A 3 18.27 19.76 -8.27
N ARG A 4 18.04 19.52 -9.57
CA ARG A 4 17.49 18.22 -10.07
C ARG A 4 18.51 17.09 -10.15
N SER A 5 19.81 17.38 -10.21
CA SER A 5 20.83 16.33 -10.29
C SER A 5 20.80 15.43 -9.06
N LEU A 6 20.60 15.99 -7.86
CA LEU A 6 20.46 15.22 -6.62
C LEU A 6 19.19 14.35 -6.63
N ASP A 7 18.07 14.87 -7.16
CA ASP A 7 16.84 14.10 -7.26
C ASP A 7 17.03 12.84 -8.12
N TYR A 8 17.67 12.98 -9.30
CA TYR A 8 17.94 11.84 -10.18
C TYR A 8 18.90 10.83 -9.56
N ILE A 9 19.90 11.30 -8.79
CA ILE A 9 20.77 10.40 -8.01
C ILE A 9 19.96 9.63 -6.97
N LEU A 10 19.10 10.30 -6.20
CA LEU A 10 18.25 9.65 -5.20
C LEU A 10 17.30 8.64 -5.85
N ILE A 11 16.68 8.99 -6.99
CA ILE A 11 15.82 8.06 -7.75
C ILE A 11 16.62 6.83 -8.20
N ALA A 12 17.78 7.04 -8.81
CA ALA A 12 18.62 5.96 -9.33
C ALA A 12 19.13 5.04 -8.21
N VAL A 13 19.60 5.62 -7.08
CA VAL A 13 20.06 4.85 -5.91
C VAL A 13 18.90 4.05 -5.30
N THR A 14 17.72 4.68 -5.14
CA THR A 14 16.55 3.98 -4.61
C THR A 14 16.10 2.87 -5.54
N ALA A 15 16.01 3.14 -6.85
CA ALA A 15 15.64 2.15 -7.84
C ALA A 15 16.65 0.97 -7.88
N GLY A 16 17.94 1.27 -7.87
CA GLY A 16 19.00 0.25 -7.82
C GLY A 16 18.94 -0.59 -6.53
N ALA A 17 18.73 0.05 -5.38
CA ALA A 17 18.59 -0.64 -4.10
C ALA A 17 17.36 -1.56 -4.05
N VAL A 18 16.18 -1.05 -4.47
CA VAL A 18 14.95 -1.86 -4.52
C VAL A 18 15.10 -3.00 -5.52
N LEU A 19 15.67 -2.74 -6.70
CA LEU A 19 15.91 -3.79 -7.70
C LEU A 19 16.87 -4.87 -7.14
N ALA A 20 17.96 -4.47 -6.50
CA ALA A 20 18.87 -5.40 -5.85
C ALA A 20 18.16 -6.21 -4.76
N LEU A 21 17.34 -5.60 -3.92
CA LEU A 21 16.56 -6.29 -2.90
C LEU A 21 15.56 -7.27 -3.51
N ILE A 22 14.88 -6.92 -4.62
CA ILE A 22 13.97 -7.84 -5.32
C ILE A 22 14.74 -9.05 -5.86
N PHE A 23 15.92 -8.87 -6.44
CA PHE A 23 16.65 -9.95 -7.11
C PHE A 23 17.63 -10.71 -6.20
N LEU A 24 18.16 -10.08 -5.14
CA LEU A 24 19.14 -10.67 -4.24
C LEU A 24 18.55 -11.18 -2.92
N ALA A 25 17.37 -10.68 -2.51
CA ALA A 25 16.72 -11.16 -1.30
C ALA A 25 16.41 -12.66 -1.42
N ARG A 26 16.97 -13.44 -0.51
CA ARG A 26 16.63 -14.87 -0.41
C ARG A 26 15.25 -14.97 0.21
N ALA A 27 14.36 -15.70 -0.43
CA ALA A 27 13.16 -16.17 0.24
C ALA A 27 13.59 -17.21 1.30
N GLU A 28 13.11 -17.06 2.51
CA GLU A 28 13.25 -18.14 3.50
C GLU A 28 12.43 -19.32 3.01
N PRO A 29 13.00 -20.55 3.01
CA PRO A 29 12.24 -21.73 2.67
C PRO A 29 11.07 -21.85 3.65
N ASP A 30 9.89 -22.12 3.14
CA ASP A 30 8.75 -22.44 3.95
C ASP A 30 8.89 -23.85 4.57
N SER A 31 7.91 -24.28 5.36
CA SER A 31 7.86 -25.62 5.96
C SER A 31 7.94 -26.78 4.95
N HIS A 32 7.86 -26.51 3.65
CA HIS A 32 7.95 -27.46 2.54
C HIS A 32 9.24 -27.35 1.73
N GLY A 33 10.21 -26.49 2.17
CA GLY A 33 11.50 -26.31 1.53
C GLY A 33 11.47 -25.51 0.22
N VAL A 34 10.35 -24.87 -0.13
CA VAL A 34 10.21 -24.09 -1.36
C VAL A 34 10.63 -22.64 -1.09
N ALA A 35 11.78 -22.26 -1.56
CA ALA A 35 12.30 -20.89 -1.47
C ALA A 35 11.88 -20.06 -2.69
N LEU A 36 10.67 -19.51 -2.66
CA LEU A 36 10.21 -18.53 -3.66
C LEU A 36 10.14 -17.13 -3.02
N PRO A 37 10.30 -16.05 -3.80
CA PRO A 37 10.22 -14.68 -3.30
C PRO A 37 8.76 -14.26 -3.01
N MET A 38 8.04 -15.13 -2.30
CA MET A 38 6.71 -14.93 -1.75
C MET A 38 6.85 -14.75 -0.24
N HIS A 39 6.98 -13.51 0.19
CA HIS A 39 7.39 -13.16 1.56
C HIS A 39 6.33 -13.38 2.63
N GLY A 40 5.05 -13.60 2.25
CA GLY A 40 3.97 -13.79 3.21
C GLY A 40 2.73 -14.46 2.63
N VAL A 41 1.76 -14.74 3.48
CA VAL A 41 0.49 -15.36 3.09
C VAL A 41 -0.34 -14.47 2.17
N ASN A 42 -0.17 -13.14 2.30
CA ASN A 42 -0.92 -12.16 1.52
C ASN A 42 -0.49 -12.13 0.05
N ASP A 43 0.80 -12.08 -0.23
CA ASP A 43 1.32 -12.10 -1.61
C ASP A 43 1.21 -13.50 -2.21
N ARG A 44 1.42 -14.57 -1.44
CA ARG A 44 1.22 -15.97 -1.90
C ARG A 44 -0.19 -16.18 -2.45
N SER A 45 -1.21 -15.73 -1.73
CA SER A 45 -2.61 -15.80 -2.16
C SER A 45 -2.84 -15.16 -3.54
N ARG A 46 -2.19 -14.03 -3.81
CA ARG A 46 -2.25 -13.35 -5.11
C ARG A 46 -1.52 -14.11 -6.19
N TRP A 47 -0.32 -14.62 -5.91
CA TRP A 47 0.46 -15.41 -6.86
C TRP A 47 -0.26 -16.67 -7.27
N GLN A 48 -0.95 -17.35 -6.35
CA GLN A 48 -1.76 -18.52 -6.65
C GLN A 48 -2.90 -18.18 -7.63
N THR A 49 -3.56 -17.04 -7.46
CA THR A 49 -4.60 -16.58 -8.40
C THR A 49 -4.01 -16.24 -9.77
N ILE A 50 -2.87 -15.55 -9.83
CA ILE A 50 -2.17 -15.21 -11.08
C ILE A 50 -1.80 -16.49 -11.84
N TYR A 51 -1.21 -17.47 -11.14
CA TYR A 51 -0.88 -18.77 -11.71
C TYR A 51 -2.12 -19.49 -12.27
N SER A 52 -3.14 -19.66 -11.44
CA SER A 52 -4.34 -20.40 -11.82
C SER A 52 -5.05 -19.76 -13.01
N LEU A 53 -5.16 -18.43 -13.02
CA LEU A 53 -5.78 -17.72 -14.12
C LEU A 53 -4.98 -17.84 -15.42
N ALA A 54 -3.65 -17.68 -15.34
CA ALA A 54 -2.80 -17.65 -16.54
C ALA A 54 -2.46 -19.04 -17.10
N GLU A 55 -2.29 -20.06 -16.25
CA GLU A 55 -1.88 -21.41 -16.68
C GLU A 55 -3.06 -22.40 -16.76
N ARG A 56 -4.17 -22.12 -16.05
CA ARG A 56 -5.32 -23.03 -15.97
C ARG A 56 -6.63 -22.39 -16.43
N GLY A 57 -6.68 -21.06 -16.65
CA GLY A 57 -7.88 -20.36 -17.08
C GLY A 57 -8.99 -20.26 -16.03
N THR A 58 -8.64 -20.39 -14.74
CA THR A 58 -9.60 -20.36 -13.63
C THR A 58 -9.10 -19.49 -12.49
N TYR A 59 -10.03 -18.92 -11.71
CA TYR A 59 -9.70 -18.17 -10.48
C TYR A 59 -9.52 -19.07 -9.26
N ASN A 60 -9.93 -20.35 -9.30
CA ASN A 60 -9.73 -21.23 -8.16
C ASN A 60 -8.23 -21.57 -7.97
N ILE A 61 -7.82 -21.68 -6.71
CA ILE A 61 -6.44 -21.93 -6.32
C ILE A 61 -6.22 -23.32 -5.74
N ASP A 62 -7.10 -24.27 -6.05
CA ASP A 62 -7.05 -25.64 -5.51
C ASP A 62 -5.78 -26.38 -5.92
N GLU A 63 -5.34 -26.19 -7.16
CA GLU A 63 -4.22 -26.91 -7.76
C GLU A 63 -3.12 -25.94 -8.18
N THR A 64 -2.37 -25.44 -7.21
CA THR A 64 -1.19 -24.61 -7.46
C THR A 64 0.07 -25.36 -7.04
N PRO A 65 1.22 -25.14 -7.70
CA PRO A 65 2.47 -25.83 -7.35
C PRO A 65 3.11 -25.30 -6.06
N TRP A 66 2.45 -24.36 -5.37
CA TRP A 66 2.98 -23.70 -4.19
C TRP A 66 2.21 -24.06 -2.93
N PRO A 67 2.84 -23.91 -1.75
CA PRO A 67 2.18 -24.21 -0.48
C PRO A 67 0.89 -23.42 -0.29
N GLU A 68 -0.03 -24.03 0.41
CA GLU A 68 -1.31 -23.41 0.78
C GLU A 68 -1.13 -22.08 1.53
N THR A 69 -2.10 -21.20 1.39
CA THR A 69 -2.16 -19.93 2.13
C THR A 69 -3.36 -19.88 3.05
N ILE A 70 -3.21 -19.24 4.21
CA ILE A 70 -4.34 -18.95 5.11
C ILE A 70 -5.22 -17.81 4.59
N ASP A 71 -4.74 -17.02 3.63
CA ASP A 71 -5.46 -15.91 2.97
C ASP A 71 -6.35 -16.43 1.83
N ARG A 72 -7.15 -17.46 2.10
CA ARG A 72 -8.09 -18.07 1.15
C ARG A 72 -9.48 -18.22 1.75
N VAL A 73 -10.47 -18.33 0.88
CA VAL A 73 -11.87 -18.59 1.20
C VAL A 73 -12.35 -19.81 0.43
N ARG A 74 -13.37 -20.52 0.96
CA ARG A 74 -13.99 -21.65 0.28
C ARG A 74 -15.40 -21.28 -0.17
N MET A 75 -15.61 -21.32 -1.47
CA MET A 75 -16.89 -20.98 -2.11
C MET A 75 -17.18 -21.96 -3.24
N HIS A 76 -18.43 -22.40 -3.37
CA HIS A 76 -18.86 -23.32 -4.44
C HIS A 76 -18.03 -24.63 -4.55
N GLY A 77 -17.48 -25.10 -3.41
CA GLY A 77 -16.65 -26.32 -3.36
C GLY A 77 -15.16 -26.10 -3.62
N HIS A 78 -14.75 -24.92 -4.07
CA HIS A 78 -13.39 -24.56 -4.47
C HIS A 78 -12.76 -23.52 -3.53
N PHE A 79 -11.43 -23.43 -3.54
CA PHE A 79 -10.68 -22.37 -2.85
C PHE A 79 -10.38 -21.21 -3.80
N TYR A 80 -10.50 -20.00 -3.25
CA TYR A 80 -10.18 -18.74 -3.92
C TYR A 80 -9.33 -17.87 -3.01
N SER A 81 -8.55 -16.96 -3.61
CA SER A 81 -7.89 -15.91 -2.85
C SER A 81 -8.93 -15.05 -2.11
N SER A 82 -8.60 -14.65 -0.88
CA SER A 82 -9.43 -13.68 -0.16
C SER A 82 -9.31 -12.26 -0.73
N LYS A 83 -8.42 -11.99 -1.68
CA LYS A 83 -8.15 -10.66 -2.22
C LYS A 83 -9.06 -10.32 -3.40
N PRO A 84 -9.38 -9.01 -3.63
CA PRO A 84 -10.11 -8.59 -4.83
C PRO A 84 -9.33 -8.97 -6.09
N PRO A 85 -9.94 -9.67 -7.06
CA PRO A 85 -9.22 -10.34 -8.15
C PRO A 85 -8.79 -9.44 -9.31
N LEU A 86 -9.17 -8.15 -9.35
CA LEU A 86 -8.84 -7.26 -10.48
C LEU A 86 -7.33 -7.11 -10.67
N LEU A 87 -6.58 -6.88 -9.59
CA LEU A 87 -5.12 -6.72 -9.66
C LEU A 87 -4.47 -8.00 -10.18
N GLU A 88 -4.85 -9.15 -9.65
CA GLU A 88 -4.35 -10.45 -10.05
C GLU A 88 -4.68 -10.76 -11.52
N THR A 89 -5.85 -10.32 -12.01
CA THR A 89 -6.25 -10.46 -13.42
C THR A 89 -5.34 -9.65 -14.35
N LEU A 90 -5.04 -8.41 -13.97
CA LEU A 90 -4.11 -7.56 -14.73
C LEU A 90 -2.70 -8.16 -14.74
N LEU A 91 -2.25 -8.67 -13.60
CA LEU A 91 -0.93 -9.31 -13.46
C LEU A 91 -0.86 -10.66 -14.19
N ALA A 92 -1.95 -11.41 -14.27
CA ALA A 92 -2.00 -12.59 -15.13
C ALA A 92 -1.81 -12.22 -16.62
N GLY A 93 -2.39 -11.11 -17.05
CA GLY A 93 -2.14 -10.54 -18.38
C GLY A 93 -0.68 -10.11 -18.58
N GLU A 94 -0.07 -9.47 -17.58
CA GLU A 94 1.36 -9.12 -17.57
C GLU A 94 2.24 -10.37 -17.70
N TYR A 95 1.97 -11.41 -16.92
CA TYR A 95 2.66 -12.69 -16.99
C TYR A 95 2.57 -13.32 -18.39
N LEU A 96 1.37 -13.38 -18.97
CA LEU A 96 1.17 -13.95 -20.32
C LEU A 96 1.97 -13.16 -21.37
N LEU A 97 2.04 -11.83 -21.23
CA LEU A 97 2.85 -10.99 -22.10
C LEU A 97 4.34 -11.30 -21.95
N LEU A 98 4.86 -11.37 -20.71
CA LEU A 98 6.26 -11.73 -20.42
C LEU A 98 6.62 -13.11 -20.96
N LYS A 99 5.74 -14.12 -20.76
CA LYS A 99 5.90 -15.46 -21.26
C LYS A 99 5.98 -15.49 -22.79
N LYS A 100 5.12 -14.73 -23.47
CA LYS A 100 5.11 -14.61 -24.94
C LYS A 100 6.37 -13.90 -25.45
N LEU A 101 6.74 -12.74 -24.86
CA LEU A 101 7.90 -11.95 -25.30
C LEU A 101 9.23 -12.68 -25.06
N SER A 102 9.30 -13.54 -24.07
CA SER A 102 10.50 -14.36 -23.75
C SER A 102 10.49 -15.72 -24.44
N PHE A 103 9.58 -15.98 -25.36
CA PHE A 103 9.43 -17.28 -26.03
C PHE A 103 9.30 -18.46 -25.04
N GLY A 104 8.66 -18.20 -23.87
CA GLY A 104 8.44 -19.19 -22.83
C GLY A 104 9.59 -19.38 -21.82
N HIS A 105 10.71 -18.67 -21.97
CA HIS A 105 11.80 -18.72 -21.01
C HIS A 105 11.39 -18.16 -19.66
N LEU A 106 10.67 -17.01 -19.61
CA LEU A 106 10.07 -16.46 -18.43
C LEU A 106 8.67 -17.09 -18.22
N SER A 107 8.63 -18.20 -17.51
CA SER A 107 7.38 -18.88 -17.18
C SER A 107 7.42 -19.49 -15.78
N PHE A 108 6.28 -19.64 -15.14
CA PHE A 108 6.18 -20.31 -13.82
C PHE A 108 6.68 -21.75 -13.85
N ARG A 109 6.72 -22.39 -15.03
CA ARG A 109 7.25 -23.74 -15.21
C ARG A 109 8.78 -23.76 -15.28
N ASN A 110 9.37 -22.84 -16.08
CA ASN A 110 10.79 -22.89 -16.42
C ASN A 110 11.66 -22.06 -15.46
N SER A 111 11.14 -20.93 -14.99
CA SER A 111 11.90 -19.95 -14.18
C SER A 111 11.00 -19.19 -13.19
N PRO A 112 10.30 -19.88 -12.26
CA PRO A 112 9.27 -19.29 -11.40
C PRO A 112 9.83 -18.11 -10.57
N GLU A 113 11.02 -18.26 -10.01
CA GLU A 113 11.68 -17.22 -9.22
C GLU A 113 11.93 -15.95 -10.03
N THR A 114 12.51 -16.09 -11.23
CA THR A 114 12.84 -14.97 -12.11
C THR A 114 11.58 -14.25 -12.58
N VAL A 115 10.53 -15.00 -12.90
CA VAL A 115 9.21 -14.45 -13.29
C VAL A 115 8.62 -13.61 -12.16
N ILE A 116 8.54 -14.17 -10.96
CA ILE A 116 7.97 -13.47 -9.79
C ILE A 116 8.76 -12.17 -9.52
N ARG A 117 10.10 -12.23 -9.51
CA ARG A 117 10.95 -11.05 -9.30
C ARG A 117 10.77 -10.00 -10.40
N THR A 118 10.70 -10.42 -11.66
CA THR A 118 10.48 -9.52 -12.79
C THR A 118 9.10 -8.84 -12.70
N MET A 119 8.05 -9.59 -12.41
CA MET A 119 6.71 -9.04 -12.24
C MET A 119 6.62 -8.08 -11.03
N VAL A 120 7.27 -8.41 -9.90
CA VAL A 120 7.34 -7.47 -8.77
C VAL A 120 8.07 -6.18 -9.16
N ALA A 121 9.15 -6.28 -9.93
CA ALA A 121 9.86 -5.09 -10.41
C ALA A 121 8.98 -4.24 -11.33
N LEU A 122 8.23 -4.84 -12.23
CA LEU A 122 7.33 -4.12 -13.14
C LEU A 122 6.12 -3.53 -12.38
N ALA A 123 5.50 -4.30 -11.51
CA ALA A 123 4.28 -3.88 -10.80
C ALA A 123 4.54 -2.83 -9.70
N ASN A 124 5.69 -2.87 -9.02
CA ASN A 124 5.98 -2.00 -7.87
C ASN A 124 7.08 -0.98 -8.17
N LEU A 125 8.26 -1.42 -8.68
CA LEU A 125 9.41 -0.53 -8.86
C LEU A 125 9.17 0.48 -9.98
N VAL A 126 8.61 0.07 -11.11
CA VAL A 126 8.33 1.01 -12.21
C VAL A 126 7.37 2.13 -11.78
N PRO A 127 6.20 1.85 -11.15
CA PRO A 127 5.35 2.91 -10.61
C PRO A 127 6.03 3.76 -9.53
N LEU A 128 6.88 3.18 -8.67
CA LEU A 128 7.64 3.94 -7.67
C LEU A 128 8.59 4.94 -8.34
N VAL A 129 9.33 4.52 -9.36
CA VAL A 129 10.24 5.41 -10.11
C VAL A 129 9.48 6.53 -10.80
N ILE A 130 8.33 6.23 -11.43
CA ILE A 130 7.46 7.24 -12.05
C ILE A 130 6.94 8.20 -10.97
N PHE A 131 6.50 7.70 -9.82
CA PHE A 131 6.07 8.52 -8.69
C PHE A 131 7.17 9.47 -8.24
N LEU A 132 8.39 9.00 -7.99
CA LEU A 132 9.52 9.82 -7.56
C LEU A 132 9.90 10.86 -8.63
N GLY A 133 9.87 10.49 -9.92
CA GLY A 133 10.12 11.40 -11.03
C GLY A 133 9.08 12.53 -11.14
N LEU A 134 7.80 12.20 -10.99
CA LEU A 134 6.72 13.19 -10.97
C LEU A 134 6.73 14.02 -9.68
N PHE A 135 7.10 13.42 -8.55
CA PHE A 135 7.27 14.15 -7.29
C PHE A 135 8.41 15.16 -7.37
N SER A 136 9.55 14.82 -8.00
CA SER A 136 10.62 15.76 -8.29
C SER A 136 10.11 16.97 -9.11
N ARG A 137 9.25 16.73 -10.12
CA ARG A 137 8.61 17.82 -10.89
C ARG A 137 7.63 18.63 -10.05
N LEU A 138 6.92 18.02 -9.12
CA LEU A 138 6.04 18.71 -8.18
C LEU A 138 6.85 19.61 -7.24
N LEU A 139 8.02 19.17 -6.80
CA LEU A 139 8.91 19.94 -5.94
C LEU A 139 9.46 21.23 -6.63
N ASP A 140 9.48 21.32 -7.96
CA ASP A 140 9.79 22.57 -8.65
C ASP A 140 8.83 23.72 -8.28
N ARG A 141 7.62 23.37 -7.84
CA ARG A 141 6.56 24.31 -7.47
C ARG A 141 6.41 24.49 -5.96
N LEU A 142 6.76 23.45 -5.21
CA LEU A 142 6.50 23.41 -3.77
C LEU A 142 7.73 23.74 -2.93
N ALA A 143 8.93 23.44 -3.41
CA ALA A 143 10.16 23.60 -2.65
C ALA A 143 10.83 24.95 -2.97
N PRO A 144 10.85 25.92 -2.01
CA PRO A 144 11.40 27.25 -2.26
C PRO A 144 12.94 27.28 -2.30
N ASP A 145 13.60 26.32 -1.66
CA ASP A 145 15.05 26.25 -1.58
C ASP A 145 15.59 24.83 -1.80
N ARG A 146 16.90 24.73 -2.07
CA ARG A 146 17.57 23.45 -2.36
C ARG A 146 17.53 22.46 -1.20
N TRP A 147 17.59 22.95 0.03
CA TRP A 147 17.59 22.06 1.20
C TRP A 147 16.21 21.41 1.39
N ILE A 148 15.14 22.22 1.30
CA ILE A 148 13.75 21.70 1.39
C ILE A 148 13.51 20.66 0.29
N ARG A 149 13.95 20.97 -0.93
CA ARG A 149 13.83 20.04 -2.06
C ARG A 149 14.56 18.72 -1.80
N ALA A 150 15.83 18.80 -1.44
CA ALA A 150 16.66 17.64 -1.16
C ALA A 150 16.08 16.78 -0.02
N TYR A 151 15.63 17.45 1.06
CA TYR A 151 15.01 16.78 2.19
C TYR A 151 13.70 16.07 1.79
N ALA A 152 12.79 16.76 1.10
CA ALA A 152 11.51 16.20 0.67
C ALA A 152 11.71 15.03 -0.29
N MET A 153 12.68 15.14 -1.22
CA MET A 153 13.01 14.05 -2.14
C MET A 153 13.62 12.85 -1.40
N ALA A 154 14.54 13.08 -0.46
CA ALA A 154 15.12 12.02 0.37
C ALA A 154 14.05 11.37 1.26
N ALA A 155 13.11 12.16 1.82
CA ALA A 155 11.98 11.63 2.57
C ALA A 155 11.09 10.73 1.71
N ALA A 156 10.77 11.13 0.48
CA ALA A 156 9.98 10.32 -0.43
C ALA A 156 10.69 9.02 -0.84
N ALA A 157 11.98 9.10 -1.15
CA ALA A 157 12.79 8.01 -1.66
C ALA A 157 13.22 7.00 -0.59
N LEU A 158 13.55 7.47 0.61
CA LEU A 158 14.20 6.66 1.65
C LEU A 158 13.43 6.60 2.97
N GLY A 159 12.54 7.56 3.24
CA GLY A 159 11.90 7.73 4.54
C GLY A 159 10.46 7.21 4.62
N THR A 160 9.97 6.50 3.60
CA THR A 160 8.60 5.99 3.57
C THR A 160 8.53 4.49 3.32
N PHE A 161 7.54 3.83 3.88
CA PHE A 161 7.30 2.41 3.67
C PHE A 161 6.99 2.03 2.21
N LEU A 162 6.70 2.99 1.31
CA LEU A 162 6.49 2.70 -0.11
C LEU A 162 7.72 2.02 -0.71
N THR A 163 8.92 2.51 -0.38
CA THR A 163 10.18 1.90 -0.85
C THR A 163 10.38 0.51 -0.25
N GLY A 164 10.16 0.33 1.07
CA GLY A 164 10.33 -0.96 1.74
C GLY A 164 9.35 -2.03 1.26
N PHE A 165 8.10 -1.67 0.99
CA PHE A 165 7.07 -2.59 0.48
C PHE A 165 7.16 -2.86 -1.03
N SER A 166 7.98 -2.13 -1.77
CA SER A 166 8.13 -2.36 -3.22
C SER A 166 8.81 -3.68 -3.57
N ILE A 167 9.36 -4.42 -2.61
CA ILE A 167 10.03 -5.71 -2.83
C ILE A 167 9.08 -6.91 -2.87
N THR A 168 7.81 -6.74 -2.50
CA THR A 168 6.80 -7.80 -2.46
C THR A 168 5.53 -7.37 -3.18
N LEU A 169 4.81 -8.33 -3.76
CA LEU A 169 3.52 -8.04 -4.40
C LEU A 169 2.49 -7.65 -3.34
N ASN A 170 1.96 -6.45 -3.46
CA ASN A 170 0.93 -5.93 -2.57
C ASN A 170 0.07 -4.86 -3.26
N ASN A 171 -1.14 -4.67 -2.79
CA ASN A 171 -2.04 -3.63 -3.31
C ASN A 171 -1.73 -2.22 -2.75
N HIS A 172 -1.03 -2.13 -1.61
CA HIS A 172 -0.85 -0.87 -0.89
C HIS A 172 0.09 0.10 -1.62
N THR A 173 1.23 -0.40 -2.16
CA THR A 173 2.16 0.40 -2.97
C THR A 173 1.54 0.79 -4.30
N ILE A 174 0.79 -0.11 -4.92
CA ILE A 174 0.06 0.14 -6.17
C ILE A 174 -1.02 1.21 -5.96
N ALA A 175 -1.79 1.11 -4.87
CA ALA A 175 -2.77 2.14 -4.52
C ALA A 175 -2.12 3.50 -4.23
N ALA A 176 -0.98 3.53 -3.54
CA ALA A 176 -0.26 4.77 -3.23
C ALA A 176 0.28 5.46 -4.50
N CYS A 177 0.89 4.71 -5.41
CA CYS A 177 1.35 5.25 -6.69
C CYS A 177 0.16 5.74 -7.52
N SER A 178 -0.93 4.96 -7.59
CA SER A 178 -2.16 5.33 -8.28
C SER A 178 -2.80 6.59 -7.69
N PHE A 179 -2.85 6.69 -6.37
CA PHE A 179 -3.30 7.89 -5.68
C PHE A 179 -2.49 9.12 -6.11
N PHE A 180 -1.16 9.00 -6.18
CA PHE A 180 -0.32 10.10 -6.64
C PHE A 180 -0.53 10.44 -8.12
N PHE A 181 -0.73 9.42 -8.97
CA PHE A 181 -1.02 9.62 -10.39
C PHE A 181 -2.36 10.31 -10.63
N ALA A 182 -3.29 10.24 -9.68
CA ALA A 182 -4.50 11.07 -9.65
C ALA A 182 -4.25 12.45 -9.02
N LEU A 183 -3.45 12.52 -7.95
CA LEU A 183 -3.17 13.75 -7.20
C LEU A 183 -2.37 14.77 -8.02
N TYR A 184 -1.39 14.34 -8.80
CA TYR A 184 -0.55 15.22 -9.61
C TYR A 184 -1.33 15.97 -10.68
N PRO A 185 -2.13 15.32 -11.57
CA PRO A 185 -3.00 16.06 -12.47
C PRO A 185 -4.05 16.91 -11.74
N ALA A 186 -4.58 16.45 -10.61
CA ALA A 186 -5.49 17.25 -9.79
C ALA A 186 -4.82 18.56 -9.30
N PHE A 187 -3.55 18.50 -8.90
CA PHE A 187 -2.78 19.68 -8.56
C PHE A 187 -2.67 20.66 -9.78
N LEU A 188 -2.35 20.15 -10.97
CA LEU A 188 -2.25 20.97 -12.18
C LEU A 188 -3.60 21.63 -12.55
N ILE A 189 -4.70 20.89 -12.40
CA ILE A 189 -6.06 21.41 -12.63
C ILE A 189 -6.42 22.47 -11.59
N TRP A 190 -6.13 22.21 -10.32
CA TRP A 190 -6.56 23.04 -9.20
C TRP A 190 -5.72 24.29 -9.03
N CYS A 191 -4.38 24.15 -9.01
CA CYS A 191 -3.46 25.24 -8.73
C CYS A 191 -3.00 25.99 -9.98
N GLU A 192 -2.86 25.28 -11.13
CA GLU A 192 -2.40 25.89 -12.39
C GLU A 192 -3.55 26.15 -13.40
N ALA A 193 -4.78 25.91 -13.00
CA ALA A 193 -5.97 26.09 -13.82
C ALA A 193 -5.93 25.38 -15.19
N ARG A 194 -5.15 24.29 -15.32
CA ARG A 194 -5.08 23.51 -16.56
C ARG A 194 -6.41 22.80 -16.85
N ARG A 195 -6.77 22.71 -18.15
CA ARG A 195 -8.05 22.14 -18.59
C ARG A 195 -7.90 21.07 -19.67
N ASN A 196 -6.68 20.53 -19.85
CA ASN A 196 -6.42 19.46 -20.80
C ASN A 196 -7.24 18.21 -20.43
N TRP A 197 -7.93 17.64 -21.37
CA TRP A 197 -8.83 16.49 -21.17
C TRP A 197 -8.15 15.30 -20.51
N TRP A 198 -6.91 14.99 -20.92
CA TRP A 198 -6.16 13.85 -20.40
C TRP A 198 -5.82 13.96 -18.90
N LEU A 199 -5.71 15.19 -18.34
CA LEU A 199 -5.52 15.38 -16.90
C LEU A 199 -6.72 14.86 -16.10
N PHE A 200 -7.93 15.11 -16.61
CA PHE A 200 -9.15 14.61 -15.98
C PHE A 200 -9.28 13.10 -16.16
N ALA A 201 -8.99 12.56 -17.34
CA ALA A 201 -9.02 11.14 -17.62
C ALA A 201 -8.03 10.37 -16.71
N VAL A 202 -6.79 10.81 -16.63
CA VAL A 202 -5.76 10.23 -15.75
C VAL A 202 -6.16 10.34 -14.28
N ALA A 203 -6.65 11.50 -13.84
CA ALA A 203 -7.10 11.69 -12.47
C ALA A 203 -8.27 10.74 -12.12
N GLY A 204 -9.25 10.58 -13.02
CA GLY A 204 -10.39 9.68 -12.81
C GLY A 204 -9.98 8.23 -12.75
N PHE A 205 -9.22 7.77 -13.75
CA PHE A 205 -8.75 6.39 -13.82
C PHE A 205 -7.96 5.99 -12.58
N PHE A 206 -6.92 6.76 -12.23
CA PHE A 206 -6.04 6.40 -11.13
C PHE A 206 -6.67 6.64 -9.75
N ALA A 207 -7.58 7.59 -9.56
CA ALA A 207 -8.33 7.72 -8.32
C ALA A 207 -9.23 6.51 -8.08
N ALA A 208 -9.90 6.02 -9.12
CA ALA A 208 -10.70 4.80 -9.06
C ALA A 208 -9.83 3.55 -8.90
N PHE A 209 -8.68 3.48 -9.60
CA PHE A 209 -7.76 2.34 -9.46
C PHE A 209 -7.14 2.28 -8.06
N ALA A 210 -6.88 3.42 -7.41
CA ALA A 210 -6.52 3.45 -6.00
C ALA A 210 -7.64 2.91 -5.10
N ALA A 211 -8.90 3.30 -5.37
CA ALA A 211 -10.06 2.90 -4.59
C ALA A 211 -10.38 1.39 -4.69
N VAL A 212 -10.21 0.77 -5.86
CA VAL A 212 -10.44 -0.68 -6.03
C VAL A 212 -9.31 -1.53 -5.45
N ASN A 213 -8.11 -0.95 -5.25
CA ASN A 213 -7.01 -1.60 -4.55
C ASN A 213 -7.06 -1.36 -3.03
N GLU A 214 -7.55 -0.19 -2.59
CA GLU A 214 -7.72 0.19 -1.18
C GLU A 214 -9.10 0.81 -1.00
N PHE A 215 -10.05 0.03 -0.52
CA PHE A 215 -11.45 0.47 -0.41
C PHE A 215 -11.63 1.83 0.29
N PRO A 216 -10.91 2.18 1.39
CA PRO A 216 -11.05 3.50 1.99
C PRO A 216 -10.64 4.67 1.07
N ALA A 217 -9.86 4.43 0.01
CA ALA A 217 -9.54 5.46 -0.99
C ALA A 217 -10.74 5.83 -1.88
N LEU A 218 -11.88 5.15 -1.76
CA LEU A 218 -13.15 5.58 -2.34
C LEU A 218 -13.52 6.99 -1.85
N ALA A 219 -13.23 7.33 -0.59
CA ALA A 219 -13.43 8.68 -0.07
C ALA A 219 -12.65 9.73 -0.86
N PHE A 220 -11.40 9.40 -1.26
CA PHE A 220 -10.61 10.28 -2.14
C PHE A 220 -11.25 10.44 -3.51
N LEU A 221 -11.65 9.34 -4.16
CA LEU A 221 -12.30 9.38 -5.47
C LEU A 221 -13.52 10.30 -5.47
N VAL A 222 -14.39 10.15 -4.47
CA VAL A 222 -15.63 10.95 -4.33
C VAL A 222 -15.31 12.43 -4.10
N VAL A 223 -14.44 12.73 -3.13
CA VAL A 223 -14.06 14.11 -2.79
C VAL A 223 -13.35 14.80 -3.96
N LEU A 224 -12.42 14.09 -4.62
CA LEU A 224 -11.72 14.62 -5.79
C LEU A 224 -12.68 14.89 -6.93
N GLY A 225 -13.55 13.94 -7.26
CA GLY A 225 -14.56 14.10 -8.32
C GLY A 225 -15.48 15.30 -8.06
N ALA A 226 -15.98 15.44 -6.82
CA ALA A 226 -16.81 16.57 -6.43
C ALA A 226 -16.07 17.90 -6.49
N ALA A 227 -14.81 17.96 -6.05
CA ALA A 227 -13.97 19.15 -6.12
C ALA A 227 -13.69 19.57 -7.56
N LEU A 228 -13.34 18.62 -8.43
CA LEU A 228 -13.10 18.88 -9.85
C LEU A 228 -14.38 19.26 -10.58
N ALA A 229 -15.53 18.67 -10.24
CA ALA A 229 -16.83 19.04 -10.82
C ALA A 229 -17.22 20.49 -10.50
N ARG A 230 -16.91 20.97 -9.29
CA ARG A 230 -17.10 22.39 -8.93
C ARG A 230 -16.21 23.34 -9.74
N LYS A 231 -15.02 22.89 -10.12
CA LYS A 231 -14.02 23.72 -10.83
C LYS A 231 -14.14 23.65 -12.34
N ALA A 232 -14.53 22.50 -12.89
CA ALA A 232 -14.59 22.20 -14.32
C ALA A 232 -15.60 21.07 -14.59
N ARG A 233 -16.90 21.37 -14.41
CA ARG A 233 -17.99 20.38 -14.47
C ARG A 233 -18.00 19.57 -15.77
N ARG A 234 -17.93 20.26 -16.92
CA ARG A 234 -17.97 19.59 -18.23
C ARG A 234 -16.83 18.56 -18.37
N GLN A 235 -15.58 18.97 -18.11
CA GLN A 235 -14.43 18.08 -18.24
C GLN A 235 -14.50 16.92 -17.24
N THR A 236 -14.99 17.18 -16.02
CA THR A 236 -15.16 16.11 -15.01
C THR A 236 -16.19 15.08 -15.46
N LEU A 237 -17.34 15.50 -15.94
CA LEU A 237 -18.36 14.58 -16.42
C LEU A 237 -17.96 13.85 -17.70
N THR A 238 -17.24 14.54 -18.62
CA THR A 238 -16.88 13.95 -19.92
C THR A 238 -15.65 13.07 -19.89
N TRP A 239 -14.68 13.33 -18.98
CA TRP A 239 -13.38 12.66 -18.98
C TRP A 239 -13.04 11.97 -17.65
N PHE A 240 -13.25 12.65 -16.51
CA PHE A 240 -12.94 12.03 -15.22
C PHE A 240 -13.87 10.84 -14.94
N LEU A 241 -15.18 11.05 -15.07
CA LEU A 241 -16.17 10.02 -14.70
C LEU A 241 -16.08 8.76 -15.58
N PRO A 242 -16.07 8.84 -16.94
CA PRO A 242 -15.95 7.64 -17.77
C PRO A 242 -14.66 6.86 -17.51
N PHE A 243 -13.54 7.53 -17.33
CA PHE A 243 -12.27 6.85 -17.04
C PHE A 243 -12.21 6.27 -15.62
N ALA A 244 -12.90 6.88 -14.65
CA ALA A 244 -13.06 6.29 -13.31
C ALA A 244 -13.93 5.03 -13.33
N LEU A 245 -14.92 4.96 -14.22
CA LEU A 245 -15.79 3.78 -14.36
C LEU A 245 -15.04 2.54 -14.87
N LEU A 246 -13.91 2.68 -15.59
CA LEU A 246 -13.16 1.54 -16.10
C LEU A 246 -12.61 0.62 -14.99
N PRO A 247 -11.82 1.11 -14.01
CA PRO A 247 -11.37 0.25 -12.91
C PRO A 247 -12.52 -0.25 -12.03
N ILE A 248 -13.57 0.56 -11.85
CA ILE A 248 -14.76 0.18 -11.06
C ILE A 248 -15.49 -0.99 -11.76
N ALA A 249 -15.74 -0.89 -13.04
CA ALA A 249 -16.36 -1.96 -13.83
C ALA A 249 -15.50 -3.23 -13.80
N GLY A 250 -14.18 -3.09 -14.00
CA GLY A 250 -13.24 -4.21 -13.90
C GLY A 250 -13.29 -4.90 -12.53
N HIS A 251 -13.37 -4.12 -11.44
CA HIS A 251 -13.50 -4.65 -10.09
C HIS A 251 -14.79 -5.48 -9.92
N PHE A 252 -15.94 -4.94 -10.33
CA PHE A 252 -17.18 -5.65 -10.20
C PHE A 252 -17.26 -6.89 -11.12
N VAL A 253 -16.79 -6.79 -12.35
CA VAL A 253 -16.75 -7.93 -13.28
C VAL A 253 -15.88 -9.06 -12.71
N THR A 254 -14.67 -8.76 -12.24
CA THR A 254 -13.78 -9.79 -11.71
C THR A 254 -14.27 -10.38 -10.38
N ASN A 255 -14.91 -9.60 -9.52
CA ASN A 255 -15.57 -10.14 -8.32
C ASN A 255 -16.69 -11.10 -8.73
N TYR A 256 -17.56 -10.70 -9.66
CA TYR A 256 -18.66 -11.56 -10.15
C TYR A 256 -18.18 -12.89 -10.71
N LEU A 257 -17.07 -12.87 -11.44
CA LEU A 257 -16.47 -14.10 -11.98
C LEU A 257 -15.93 -15.05 -10.90
N VAL A 258 -15.59 -14.54 -9.72
CA VAL A 258 -15.06 -15.33 -8.60
C VAL A 258 -16.15 -15.74 -7.63
N THR A 259 -17.01 -14.80 -7.23
CA THR A 259 -17.95 -14.99 -6.11
C THR A 259 -19.38 -15.28 -6.58
N GLY A 260 -19.71 -15.02 -7.84
CA GLY A 260 -21.09 -15.05 -8.35
C GLY A 260 -21.91 -13.81 -7.99
N ASP A 261 -21.34 -12.86 -7.24
CA ASP A 261 -21.94 -11.56 -6.95
C ASP A 261 -20.92 -10.41 -7.12
N LEU A 262 -21.33 -9.17 -6.81
CA LEU A 262 -20.47 -8.00 -6.98
C LEU A 262 -19.53 -7.77 -5.78
N SER A 263 -19.71 -8.51 -4.69
CA SER A 263 -18.94 -8.38 -3.47
C SER A 263 -17.61 -9.12 -3.58
N PRO A 264 -16.50 -8.56 -3.07
CA PRO A 264 -15.23 -9.26 -3.06
C PRO A 264 -15.24 -10.43 -2.07
N ALA A 265 -14.40 -11.43 -2.32
CA ALA A 265 -14.33 -12.66 -1.52
C ALA A 265 -14.17 -12.41 -0.01
N TYR A 266 -13.41 -11.40 0.40
CA TYR A 266 -13.23 -11.05 1.81
C TYR A 266 -14.51 -10.53 2.52
N ALA A 267 -15.53 -10.14 1.78
CA ALA A 267 -16.81 -9.71 2.37
C ALA A 267 -17.67 -10.89 2.84
N HIS A 268 -17.41 -12.08 2.30
CA HIS A 268 -18.13 -13.32 2.64
C HIS A 268 -17.50 -14.01 3.86
N LYS A 269 -17.81 -13.54 5.07
CA LYS A 269 -17.20 -14.04 6.32
C LYS A 269 -17.38 -15.55 6.50
N SER A 270 -18.53 -16.13 6.13
CA SER A 270 -18.79 -17.56 6.19
C SER A 270 -17.86 -18.39 5.32
N ALA A 271 -17.35 -17.82 4.23
CA ALA A 271 -16.44 -18.50 3.32
C ALA A 271 -15.02 -18.73 3.91
N TYR A 272 -14.68 -18.06 5.02
CA TYR A 272 -13.43 -18.30 5.74
C TYR A 272 -13.52 -19.50 6.68
N VAL A 273 -14.73 -19.94 7.05
CA VAL A 273 -14.94 -20.98 8.05
C VAL A 273 -15.23 -22.32 7.36
N TYR A 274 -14.22 -23.19 7.28
CA TYR A 274 -14.31 -24.52 6.70
C TYR A 274 -13.41 -25.49 7.49
N PRO A 275 -13.60 -26.82 7.39
CA PRO A 275 -12.76 -27.79 8.10
C PRO A 275 -11.27 -27.60 7.78
N GLY A 276 -10.45 -27.43 8.82
CA GLY A 276 -9.01 -27.16 8.70
C GLY A 276 -8.66 -25.70 8.37
N SER A 277 -9.63 -24.78 8.39
CA SER A 277 -9.36 -23.33 8.21
C SER A 277 -8.50 -22.80 9.37
N TYR A 278 -7.61 -21.85 9.02
CA TYR A 278 -6.94 -21.00 10.02
C TYR A 278 -7.95 -20.07 10.72
N TRP A 279 -9.00 -19.64 10.02
CA TRP A 279 -9.96 -18.69 10.56
C TRP A 279 -11.12 -19.40 11.25
N LEU A 280 -11.42 -18.96 12.46
CA LEU A 280 -12.52 -19.43 13.28
C LEU A 280 -13.57 -18.33 13.43
N SER A 281 -14.84 -18.70 13.55
CA SER A 281 -15.88 -17.76 13.96
C SER A 281 -15.98 -17.76 15.48
N ASP A 282 -15.72 -16.61 16.10
CA ASP A 282 -15.95 -16.44 17.55
C ASP A 282 -17.47 -16.38 17.82
N PRO A 283 -18.02 -17.34 18.57
CA PRO A 283 -19.48 -17.40 18.81
C PRO A 283 -20.03 -16.18 19.55
N ALA A 284 -19.21 -15.54 20.39
CA ALA A 284 -19.63 -14.42 21.23
C ALA A 284 -19.71 -13.09 20.44
N SER A 285 -18.80 -12.86 19.49
CA SER A 285 -18.71 -11.61 18.76
C SER A 285 -19.04 -11.71 17.28
N GLY A 286 -19.17 -12.92 16.72
CA GLY A 286 -19.31 -13.13 15.27
C GLY A 286 -18.11 -12.69 14.45
N ARG A 287 -16.94 -12.50 15.08
CA ARG A 287 -15.70 -12.07 14.43
C ARG A 287 -14.92 -13.29 13.95
N LEU A 288 -14.12 -13.08 12.90
CA LEU A 288 -13.09 -14.03 12.51
C LEU A 288 -11.89 -13.84 13.43
N VAL A 289 -11.43 -14.95 14.03
CA VAL A 289 -10.24 -15.03 14.87
C VAL A 289 -9.28 -16.05 14.27
N GLY A 290 -7.98 -15.82 14.43
CA GLY A 290 -6.97 -16.76 13.96
C GLY A 290 -6.88 -17.97 14.88
N SER A 291 -6.68 -19.15 14.32
CA SER A 291 -6.47 -20.40 15.06
C SER A 291 -5.03 -20.51 15.57
N GLU A 292 -4.84 -21.22 16.66
CA GLU A 292 -3.54 -21.78 17.00
C GLU A 292 -3.11 -22.77 15.92
N VAL A 293 -1.83 -22.75 15.56
CA VAL A 293 -1.24 -23.65 14.57
C VAL A 293 -0.33 -24.63 15.30
N ASP A 294 -0.55 -25.91 15.10
CA ASP A 294 0.31 -26.95 15.59
C ASP A 294 1.70 -26.84 14.93
N ALA A 295 2.75 -26.74 15.74
CA ALA A 295 4.10 -26.49 15.28
C ALA A 295 4.71 -27.64 14.46
N ALA A 296 4.25 -28.88 14.68
CA ALA A 296 4.76 -30.05 13.98
C ALA A 296 4.07 -30.29 12.64
N THR A 297 2.77 -29.99 12.56
CA THR A 297 1.95 -30.28 11.37
C THR A 297 1.65 -29.05 10.52
N GLY A 298 1.85 -27.83 11.06
CA GLY A 298 1.47 -26.58 10.39
C GLY A 298 -0.05 -26.37 10.24
N LYS A 299 -0.87 -27.22 10.86
CA LYS A 299 -2.33 -27.21 10.73
C LYS A 299 -3.01 -26.45 11.87
N SER A 300 -4.19 -25.89 11.59
CA SER A 300 -5.06 -25.30 12.60
C SER A 300 -5.48 -26.33 13.63
N THR A 301 -5.36 -25.98 14.93
CA THR A 301 -5.83 -26.81 16.05
C THR A 301 -7.33 -26.65 16.30
N GLY A 302 -7.99 -25.70 15.67
CA GLY A 302 -9.38 -25.33 15.93
C GLY A 302 -9.59 -24.53 17.21
N GLN A 303 -8.51 -24.14 17.90
CA GLN A 303 -8.57 -23.29 19.10
C GLN A 303 -8.08 -21.88 18.75
N PRO A 304 -8.66 -20.81 19.35
CA PRO A 304 -8.16 -19.46 19.18
C PRO A 304 -6.67 -19.35 19.55
N GLY A 305 -5.86 -18.92 18.61
CA GLY A 305 -4.42 -18.73 18.79
C GLY A 305 -4.07 -17.45 19.52
N LYS A 306 -2.81 -17.32 19.92
CA LYS A 306 -2.21 -16.08 20.39
C LYS A 306 -1.52 -15.41 19.20
N GLY A 307 -1.80 -14.15 18.96
CA GLY A 307 -1.15 -13.42 17.86
C GLY A 307 -1.90 -12.18 17.45
N ILE A 308 -1.38 -11.54 16.41
CA ILE A 308 -1.89 -10.24 15.97
C ILE A 308 -3.36 -10.29 15.48
N ASP A 309 -3.78 -11.41 14.91
CA ASP A 309 -5.16 -11.61 14.44
C ASP A 309 -6.18 -11.78 15.58
N ASN A 310 -5.69 -11.99 16.82
CA ASN A 310 -6.50 -12.16 18.02
C ASN A 310 -6.30 -11.03 19.04
N MET A 311 -5.72 -9.91 18.62
CA MET A 311 -5.52 -8.74 19.49
C MET A 311 -6.84 -8.03 19.75
N TYR A 312 -7.23 -7.98 21.01
CA TYR A 312 -8.44 -7.30 21.50
C TYR A 312 -8.07 -6.04 22.30
N GLU A 313 -7.25 -5.19 21.72
CA GLU A 313 -6.91 -3.94 22.37
C GLU A 313 -8.13 -3.02 22.48
N SER A 314 -8.21 -2.28 23.60
CA SER A 314 -9.19 -1.20 23.71
C SER A 314 -8.93 -0.14 22.65
N TRP A 315 -9.98 0.58 22.21
CA TRP A 315 -9.81 1.58 21.15
C TRP A 315 -8.79 2.70 21.48
N PRO A 316 -8.59 3.16 22.74
CA PRO A 316 -7.57 4.16 23.04
C PRO A 316 -6.14 3.60 22.88
N ILE A 317 -5.89 2.37 23.32
CA ILE A 317 -4.60 1.70 23.17
C ILE A 317 -4.29 1.47 21.69
N TYR A 318 -5.27 0.99 20.93
CA TYR A 318 -5.13 0.77 19.50
C TYR A 318 -4.84 2.08 18.75
N LEU A 319 -5.57 3.16 19.05
CA LEU A 319 -5.34 4.47 18.45
C LEU A 319 -3.95 5.02 18.83
N PHE A 320 -3.54 4.90 20.10
CA PHE A 320 -2.22 5.26 20.55
C PHE A 320 -1.14 4.49 19.75
N ASN A 321 -1.29 3.18 19.61
CA ASN A 321 -0.35 2.36 18.87
C ASN A 321 -0.32 2.66 17.37
N MET A 322 -1.44 3.07 16.76
CA MET A 322 -1.48 3.54 15.38
C MET A 322 -0.78 4.90 15.17
N LEU A 323 -0.76 5.77 16.19
CA LEU A 323 -0.19 7.10 16.05
C LEU A 323 1.28 7.16 16.50
N VAL A 324 1.58 6.69 17.72
CA VAL A 324 2.91 6.88 18.37
C VAL A 324 3.46 5.64 19.05
N GLY A 325 2.71 4.53 19.09
CA GLY A 325 3.16 3.26 19.64
C GLY A 325 3.94 2.40 18.61
N HIS A 326 3.86 1.09 18.78
CA HIS A 326 4.68 0.14 18.01
C HIS A 326 4.37 0.05 16.51
N HIS A 327 3.18 0.41 16.06
CA HIS A 327 2.80 0.54 14.65
C HIS A 327 2.63 2.00 14.22
N GLY A 328 3.08 2.93 15.04
CA GLY A 328 2.72 4.34 14.94
C GLY A 328 3.24 5.03 13.68
N ILE A 329 2.35 5.82 13.07
CA ILE A 329 2.71 6.67 11.92
C ILE A 329 3.87 7.59 12.28
N PHE A 330 3.85 8.17 13.51
CA PHE A 330 4.85 9.14 13.94
C PHE A 330 6.07 8.51 14.65
N SER A 331 5.97 7.27 15.13
CA SER A 331 7.10 6.57 15.72
C SER A 331 7.95 5.86 14.66
N LEU A 332 7.32 5.25 13.66
CA LEU A 332 8.01 4.55 12.58
C LEU A 332 8.42 5.47 11.42
N SER A 333 7.64 6.52 11.15
CA SER A 333 7.91 7.52 10.11
C SER A 333 7.79 8.95 10.66
N PRO A 334 8.68 9.36 11.59
CA PRO A 334 8.57 10.64 12.29
C PRO A 334 8.73 11.86 11.38
N ILE A 335 9.16 11.71 10.13
CA ILE A 335 9.11 12.79 9.11
C ILE A 335 7.69 13.39 8.99
N PHE A 336 6.63 12.62 9.23
CA PHE A 336 5.26 13.11 9.11
C PHE A 336 4.85 14.08 10.23
N ILE A 337 5.63 14.20 11.31
CA ILE A 337 5.49 15.31 12.29
C ILE A 337 5.70 16.67 11.57
N LEU A 338 6.65 16.72 10.62
CA LEU A 338 6.89 17.91 9.82
C LEU A 338 5.73 18.16 8.82
N THR A 339 5.09 17.10 8.34
CA THR A 339 3.88 17.22 7.52
C THR A 339 2.71 17.83 8.32
N LEU A 340 2.54 17.47 9.60
CA LEU A 340 1.51 18.11 10.44
C LEU A 340 1.72 19.63 10.53
N LEU A 341 2.98 20.08 10.65
CA LEU A 341 3.30 21.51 10.60
C LEU A 341 2.94 22.13 9.25
N GLY A 342 3.12 21.40 8.14
CA GLY A 342 2.73 21.83 6.81
C GLY A 342 1.22 21.97 6.68
N VAL A 343 0.47 20.95 7.08
CA VAL A 343 -1.01 20.95 7.10
C VAL A 343 -1.52 22.13 7.92
N TRP A 344 -1.04 22.28 9.15
CA TRP A 344 -1.43 23.37 10.03
C TRP A 344 -1.20 24.75 9.43
N ARG A 345 -0.05 24.99 8.76
CA ARG A 345 0.26 26.25 8.09
C ARG A 345 -0.68 26.54 6.92
N CYS A 346 -0.92 25.54 6.10
CA CYS A 346 -1.84 25.67 4.96
C CYS A 346 -3.26 25.98 5.43
N LEU A 347 -3.72 25.36 6.52
CA LEU A 347 -5.06 25.58 7.06
C LEU A 347 -5.23 26.97 7.69
N ARG A 348 -4.18 27.48 8.36
CA ARG A 348 -4.23 28.82 9.00
C ARG A 348 -4.23 29.99 8.02
N SER A 349 -3.80 29.78 6.78
CA SER A 349 -3.79 30.82 5.75
C SER A 349 -4.99 30.64 4.81
N PRO A 350 -6.01 31.51 4.83
CA PRO A 350 -7.22 31.35 4.01
C PRO A 350 -6.93 31.31 2.51
N HIS A 351 -5.89 32.01 2.06
CA HIS A 351 -5.50 32.12 0.64
C HIS A 351 -4.32 31.22 0.24
N HIS A 352 -3.93 30.27 1.11
CA HIS A 352 -2.82 29.38 0.79
C HIS A 352 -3.19 28.45 -0.39
N PRO A 353 -2.36 28.35 -1.45
CA PRO A 353 -2.69 27.57 -2.65
C PRO A 353 -2.90 26.07 -2.34
N LEU A 354 -2.23 25.54 -1.33
CA LEU A 354 -2.37 24.14 -0.89
C LEU A 354 -3.42 23.91 0.20
N ARG A 355 -4.23 24.93 0.57
CA ARG A 355 -5.22 24.78 1.63
C ARG A 355 -6.22 23.66 1.35
N GLY A 356 -6.69 23.54 0.10
CA GLY A 356 -7.60 22.45 -0.30
C GLY A 356 -6.98 21.07 -0.12
N PHE A 357 -5.71 20.91 -0.44
CA PHE A 357 -4.98 19.65 -0.22
C PHE A 357 -4.71 19.37 1.26
N ALA A 358 -4.50 20.40 2.07
CA ALA A 358 -4.36 20.27 3.52
C ALA A 358 -5.67 19.84 4.19
N VAL A 359 -6.81 20.40 3.74
CA VAL A 359 -8.16 19.95 4.18
C VAL A 359 -8.37 18.50 3.77
N LEU A 360 -8.04 18.14 2.53
CA LEU A 360 -8.14 16.78 2.04
C LEU A 360 -7.28 15.81 2.87
N ALA A 361 -6.04 16.17 3.18
CA ALA A 361 -5.14 15.34 3.99
C ALA A 361 -5.68 15.14 5.41
N ALA A 362 -6.12 16.20 6.07
CA ALA A 362 -6.70 16.13 7.40
C ALA A 362 -7.99 15.27 7.40
N PHE A 363 -8.86 15.50 6.43
CA PHE A 363 -10.12 14.76 6.28
C PHE A 363 -9.88 13.26 6.07
N LEU A 364 -9.09 12.89 5.06
CA LEU A 364 -8.84 11.48 4.75
C LEU A 364 -8.08 10.77 5.86
N THR A 365 -7.12 11.43 6.52
CA THR A 365 -6.43 10.85 7.67
C THR A 365 -7.39 10.58 8.81
N LEU A 366 -8.28 11.53 9.11
CA LEU A 366 -9.31 11.36 10.14
C LEU A 366 -10.28 10.24 9.79
N VAL A 367 -10.76 10.18 8.54
CA VAL A 367 -11.65 9.11 8.05
C VAL A 367 -11.00 7.75 8.29
N LEU A 368 -9.72 7.57 7.96
CA LEU A 368 -9.03 6.29 8.19
C LEU A 368 -8.88 5.98 9.67
N LEU A 369 -8.45 6.94 10.49
CA LEU A 369 -8.32 6.74 11.93
C LEU A 369 -9.66 6.31 12.56
N VAL A 370 -10.75 7.00 12.21
CA VAL A 370 -12.10 6.66 12.69
C VAL A 370 -12.54 5.30 12.17
N PHE A 371 -12.35 5.03 10.86
CA PHE A 371 -12.76 3.77 10.25
C PHE A 371 -12.05 2.56 10.91
N TYR A 372 -10.72 2.59 11.00
CA TYR A 372 -9.97 1.46 11.56
C TYR A 372 -10.11 1.35 13.08
N THR A 373 -10.36 2.43 13.79
CA THR A 373 -10.58 2.38 15.25
C THR A 373 -11.94 1.82 15.62
N PHE A 374 -13.01 2.19 14.87
CA PHE A 374 -14.37 1.92 15.29
C PHE A 374 -15.17 0.98 14.37
N PHE A 375 -14.86 0.91 13.07
CA PHE A 375 -15.69 0.23 12.08
C PHE A 375 -15.04 -0.99 11.41
N ALA A 376 -13.72 -1.13 11.42
CA ALA A 376 -13.03 -2.23 10.72
C ALA A 376 -13.24 -3.63 11.34
N GLY A 377 -13.89 -3.74 12.48
CA GLY A 377 -14.20 -5.02 13.13
C GLY A 377 -13.02 -5.73 13.79
N GLN A 378 -11.82 -5.59 13.26
CA GLN A 378 -10.57 -6.14 13.79
C GLN A 378 -9.56 -5.02 14.07
N ARG A 379 -8.92 -5.06 15.25
CA ARG A 379 -7.89 -4.10 15.65
C ARG A 379 -6.51 -4.76 15.58
N ASN A 380 -6.13 -5.23 14.39
CA ASN A 380 -4.92 -6.01 14.16
C ASN A 380 -3.84 -5.28 13.35
N TYR A 381 -3.92 -3.95 13.20
CA TYR A 381 -2.93 -3.11 12.48
C TYR A 381 -2.67 -3.50 11.02
N GLY A 382 -3.52 -4.34 10.43
CA GLY A 382 -3.32 -4.90 9.10
C GLY A 382 -2.68 -6.28 9.09
N GLY A 383 -2.67 -6.97 10.24
CA GLY A 383 -2.02 -8.27 10.39
C GLY A 383 -0.51 -8.13 10.54
N MET A 384 0.24 -9.20 10.28
CA MET A 384 1.70 -9.17 10.38
C MET A 384 2.32 -8.35 9.24
N CYS A 385 2.74 -7.13 9.57
CA CYS A 385 3.40 -6.22 8.66
C CYS A 385 4.26 -5.21 9.43
N CYS A 386 5.33 -4.71 8.83
CA CYS A 386 6.28 -3.83 9.51
C CYS A 386 5.84 -2.37 9.67
N GLY A 387 4.63 -2.02 9.27
CA GLY A 387 4.07 -0.68 9.42
C GLY A 387 2.57 -0.67 9.20
N LEU A 388 1.94 0.45 9.45
CA LEU A 388 0.49 0.62 9.30
C LEU A 388 0.12 0.75 7.80
N ARG A 389 0.14 -0.38 7.08
CA ARG A 389 0.02 -0.46 5.62
C ARG A 389 -1.28 0.13 5.05
N TRP A 390 -2.35 0.15 5.82
CA TRP A 390 -3.64 0.72 5.44
C TRP A 390 -3.62 2.23 5.20
N PHE A 391 -2.55 2.92 5.65
CA PHE A 391 -2.35 4.35 5.45
C PHE A 391 -1.39 4.68 4.30
N PHE A 392 -0.78 3.68 3.65
CA PHE A 392 0.27 3.92 2.66
C PHE A 392 -0.21 4.74 1.46
N TRP A 393 -1.43 4.57 1.04
CA TRP A 393 -1.98 5.35 -0.07
C TRP A 393 -2.11 6.85 0.22
N LEU A 394 -2.08 7.28 1.50
CA LEU A 394 -2.04 8.70 1.89
C LEU A 394 -0.62 9.30 1.88
N ILE A 395 0.42 8.48 1.89
CA ILE A 395 1.81 8.94 1.97
C ILE A 395 2.12 10.01 0.90
N PRO A 396 1.72 9.87 -0.38
CA PRO A 396 2.01 10.89 -1.38
C PRO A 396 1.39 12.27 -1.07
N LEU A 397 0.21 12.31 -0.48
CA LEU A 397 -0.44 13.56 -0.07
C LEU A 397 0.25 14.18 1.14
N TRP A 398 0.71 13.37 2.09
CA TRP A 398 1.50 13.84 3.20
C TRP A 398 2.85 14.40 2.76
N LEU A 399 3.52 13.74 1.81
CA LEU A 399 4.78 14.22 1.21
C LEU A 399 4.59 15.53 0.44
N MET A 400 3.47 15.71 -0.24
CA MET A 400 3.15 16.97 -0.94
C MET A 400 3.10 18.18 0.03
N LEU A 401 2.69 17.98 1.27
CA LEU A 401 2.56 19.01 2.29
C LEU A 401 3.82 19.19 3.16
N LEU A 402 4.76 18.25 3.07
CA LEU A 402 6.02 18.26 3.83
C LEU A 402 6.88 19.52 3.58
N PRO A 403 7.06 20.02 2.35
CA PRO A 403 7.83 21.24 2.07
C PRO A 403 7.32 22.45 2.86
N GLU A 404 6.01 22.59 3.04
CA GLU A 404 5.43 23.68 3.83
C GLU A 404 5.76 23.56 5.32
N GLY A 405 5.89 22.34 5.85
CA GLY A 405 6.36 22.09 7.21
C GLY A 405 7.78 22.59 7.47
N LEU A 406 8.62 22.54 6.47
CA LEU A 406 10.03 22.94 6.52
C LEU A 406 10.26 24.42 6.31
N ARG A 407 9.42 25.11 5.51
CA ARG A 407 9.65 26.45 4.92
C ARG A 407 10.11 27.52 5.92
N LYS A 408 9.45 27.67 7.08
CA LYS A 408 9.76 28.78 8.02
C LYS A 408 11.07 28.64 8.80
N ARG A 409 11.60 27.41 8.90
CA ARG A 409 12.73 27.09 9.78
C ARG A 409 13.92 26.47 9.06
N SER A 410 13.84 26.36 7.72
CA SER A 410 14.89 25.75 6.88
C SER A 410 16.27 26.42 6.99
N GLY A 411 16.33 27.70 7.35
CA GLY A 411 17.59 28.40 7.60
C GLY A 411 18.27 28.08 8.95
N ARG A 412 17.55 27.49 9.91
CA ARG A 412 18.08 27.25 11.27
C ARG A 412 18.80 25.90 11.36
N ARG A 413 20.07 25.90 11.77
CA ARG A 413 20.91 24.67 11.85
C ARG A 413 20.30 23.60 12.76
N TRP A 414 19.83 23.99 13.97
CA TRP A 414 19.20 23.05 14.90
C TRP A 414 17.99 22.35 14.30
N PHE A 415 17.16 23.09 13.52
CA PHE A 415 15.96 22.53 12.87
C PHE A 415 16.34 21.55 11.76
N ARG A 416 17.39 21.86 10.99
CA ARG A 416 17.92 20.93 9.99
C ARG A 416 18.46 19.65 10.65
N GLY A 417 19.20 19.77 11.75
CA GLY A 417 19.68 18.62 12.51
C GLY A 417 18.53 17.74 13.02
N MET A 418 17.51 18.36 13.62
CA MET A 418 16.29 17.65 14.06
C MET A 418 15.58 16.97 12.88
N ALA A 419 15.37 17.67 11.77
CA ALA A 419 14.71 17.11 10.59
C ALA A 419 15.49 15.92 10.01
N LEU A 420 16.83 16.01 9.95
CA LEU A 420 17.68 14.88 9.52
C LEU A 420 17.60 13.69 10.49
N ALA A 421 17.52 13.93 11.80
CA ALA A 421 17.30 12.85 12.77
C ALA A 421 15.94 12.15 12.55
N LEU A 422 14.87 12.91 12.31
CA LEU A 422 13.55 12.34 11.95
C LEU A 422 13.61 11.54 10.65
N LEU A 423 14.34 12.01 9.64
CA LEU A 423 14.54 11.29 8.39
C LEU A 423 15.33 10.00 8.60
N LEU A 424 16.37 10.03 9.43
CA LEU A 424 17.17 8.84 9.73
C LEU A 424 16.33 7.75 10.39
N VAL A 425 15.51 8.07 11.40
CA VAL A 425 14.62 7.10 12.05
C VAL A 425 13.61 6.54 11.04
N SER A 426 13.03 7.39 10.20
CA SER A 426 12.11 6.96 9.14
C SER A 426 12.79 6.04 8.12
N ALA A 427 14.02 6.35 7.72
CA ALA A 427 14.82 5.53 6.81
C ALA A 427 15.16 4.17 7.44
N VAL A 428 15.56 4.14 8.72
CA VAL A 428 15.79 2.88 9.45
C VAL A 428 14.54 2.00 9.42
N SER A 429 13.36 2.56 9.69
CA SER A 429 12.10 1.80 9.62
C SER A 429 11.81 1.27 8.21
N THR A 430 12.09 2.07 7.18
CA THR A 430 11.92 1.70 5.78
C THR A 430 12.86 0.55 5.36
N PHE A 431 14.15 0.63 5.73
CA PHE A 431 15.14 -0.41 5.40
C PHE A 431 14.96 -1.67 6.23
N TYR A 432 14.49 -1.56 7.48
CA TYR A 432 14.08 -2.71 8.26
C TYR A 432 12.95 -3.48 7.56
N CYS A 433 11.93 -2.75 7.08
CA CYS A 433 10.83 -3.29 6.30
C CYS A 433 11.30 -3.95 4.98
N ALA A 434 12.30 -3.39 4.31
CA ALA A 434 12.82 -3.89 3.05
C ALA A 434 13.57 -5.25 3.16
N ARG A 435 13.72 -5.82 4.36
CA ARG A 435 14.21 -7.20 4.55
C ARG A 435 13.07 -8.22 4.40
N ASN A 436 11.95 -7.96 5.04
CA ASN A 436 10.71 -8.70 4.91
C ASN A 436 9.54 -7.79 5.34
N PRO A 437 8.71 -7.29 4.40
CA PRO A 437 7.57 -6.42 4.70
C PRO A 437 6.51 -7.08 5.60
N TRP A 438 6.43 -8.41 5.57
CA TRP A 438 5.45 -9.20 6.32
C TRP A 438 6.01 -9.69 7.67
N THR A 439 6.71 -8.79 8.38
CA THR A 439 7.20 -9.03 9.73
C THR A 439 6.68 -7.94 10.68
N ARG A 440 6.84 -8.15 11.99
CA ARG A 440 6.45 -7.16 13.00
C ARG A 440 7.34 -5.91 12.89
N PRO A 441 6.83 -4.69 13.20
CA PRO A 441 7.66 -3.50 13.27
C PRO A 441 8.83 -3.67 14.25
N TRP A 442 9.98 -3.06 13.96
CA TRP A 442 11.16 -3.17 14.84
C TRP A 442 10.89 -2.68 16.26
N ILE A 443 10.02 -1.66 16.45
CA ILE A 443 9.62 -1.20 17.80
C ILE A 443 8.85 -2.31 18.52
N GLN A 444 7.89 -2.97 17.85
CA GLN A 444 7.14 -4.08 18.45
C GLN A 444 8.06 -5.23 18.83
N GLN A 445 9.00 -5.60 17.96
CA GLN A 445 9.97 -6.65 18.28
C GLN A 445 10.85 -6.29 19.48
N TYR A 446 11.31 -5.04 19.56
CA TYR A 446 12.08 -4.54 20.69
C TYR A 446 11.29 -4.61 22.00
N LEU A 447 10.04 -4.12 22.01
CA LEU A 447 9.17 -4.17 23.19
C LEU A 447 8.87 -5.59 23.63
N TYR A 448 8.65 -6.49 22.68
CA TYR A 448 8.45 -7.92 22.93
C TYR A 448 9.71 -8.57 23.55
N TYR A 449 10.88 -8.29 22.98
CA TYR A 449 12.18 -8.78 23.49
C TYR A 449 12.44 -8.30 24.91
N LYS A 450 12.04 -7.07 25.26
CA LYS A 450 12.14 -6.54 26.62
C LYS A 450 11.08 -7.08 27.59
N GLY A 451 10.12 -7.87 27.11
CA GLY A 451 9.01 -8.37 27.91
C GLY A 451 7.98 -7.32 28.31
N TRP A 452 8.01 -6.14 27.67
CA TRP A 452 7.09 -5.04 27.98
C TRP A 452 5.72 -5.23 27.33
N ILE A 453 5.64 -6.01 26.28
CA ILE A 453 4.40 -6.45 25.65
C ILE A 453 4.42 -7.97 25.47
N LYS A 454 3.24 -8.59 25.59
CA LYS A 454 3.04 -10.03 25.37
C LYS A 454 1.93 -10.19 24.34
N TYR A 455 2.19 -10.92 23.28
CA TYR A 455 1.22 -11.27 22.24
C TYR A 455 1.26 -12.77 21.96
#